data_0832eea95a58821eeee27a22786c83f7
#
_entry.id   0832eea95a58821eeee27a22786c83f7
#
_cell.length_a   1.000
_cell.length_b   1.000
_cell.length_c   1.000
_cell.angle_alpha   90.00
_cell.angle_beta   90.00
_cell.angle_gamma   90.00
#
_symmetry.space_group_name_H-M   'P 1'
#
loop_
_entity.id
_entity.type
_entity.pdbx_description
1 polymer ?
#
loop_
_entity_poly.entity_id
_entity_poly.type
_entity_poly.pdbx_seq_one_letter_code
_entity_poly.pdbx_strand_id
1 'polypeptide(L)'
;MRTKNNSLFDKITEYVDAYFDNNGRSPTTREIESAVKFSRQTVHRYLKVMSEQGEIEYDGHRSIITPHIRAMLNTTSVQMGNSIPCGELNDVAEDEIENIRLPKNITGEGEFFLLRAKGTSMINVGIDDGDLVLIKKQSHEPANGKIVAFLYDGDKTTLKRYRREREAIYLCPENDTMQPIVIKGEDRAKLRIQGVAVRVIKELN
;
A
#
# COMPACT_ATOMS: atom_id res chain seq x y z
N MET A 1 -0.01 43.80 6.78
CA MET A 1 0.99 43.30 5.78
C MET A 1 1.03 41.75 5.62
N ARG A 2 0.22 40.99 6.37
CA ARG A 2 0.18 39.52 6.34
C ARG A 2 -0.53 38.89 5.13
N THR A 3 -1.51 39.54 4.54
CA THR A 3 -2.45 38.93 3.58
C THR A 3 -1.91 38.72 2.16
N LYS A 4 -0.91 39.45 1.70
CA LYS A 4 -0.36 39.31 0.34
C LYS A 4 0.72 38.18 0.23
N ASN A 5 1.41 37.90 1.32
CA ASN A 5 2.42 36.82 1.34
C ASN A 5 1.77 35.42 1.39
N ASN A 6 0.67 35.28 2.15
CA ASN A 6 -0.02 33.97 2.25
C ASN A 6 -0.55 33.49 0.88
N SER A 7 -1.12 34.36 0.06
CA SER A 7 -1.66 33.97 -1.25
C SER A 7 -0.58 33.46 -2.25
N LEU A 8 0.68 33.88 -2.07
CA LEU A 8 1.76 33.40 -2.93
C LEU A 8 2.39 32.12 -2.39
N PHE A 9 2.48 31.98 -1.06
CA PHE A 9 2.87 30.72 -0.43
C PHE A 9 1.91 29.60 -0.84
N ASP A 10 0.60 29.86 -0.73
CA ASP A 10 -0.44 28.92 -1.14
C ASP A 10 -0.27 28.50 -2.62
N LYS A 11 -0.08 29.45 -3.52
CA LYS A 11 0.14 29.18 -4.96
C LYS A 11 1.40 28.36 -5.23
N ILE A 12 2.50 28.62 -4.51
CA ILE A 12 3.72 27.85 -4.65
C ILE A 12 3.49 26.42 -4.13
N THR A 13 2.87 26.28 -2.96
CA THR A 13 2.59 24.97 -2.36
C THR A 13 1.65 24.15 -3.23
N GLU A 14 0.52 24.72 -3.67
CA GLU A 14 -0.43 24.06 -4.58
C GLU A 14 0.25 23.58 -5.88
N TYR A 15 1.10 24.42 -6.48
CA TYR A 15 1.83 24.02 -7.68
C TYR A 15 2.83 22.90 -7.40
N VAL A 16 3.59 22.98 -6.30
CA VAL A 16 4.58 21.98 -5.92
C VAL A 16 3.91 20.64 -5.65
N ASP A 17 2.77 20.63 -4.95
CA ASP A 17 2.01 19.44 -4.64
C ASP A 17 1.44 18.80 -5.91
N ALA A 18 0.73 19.59 -6.74
CA ALA A 18 0.18 19.10 -8.00
C ALA A 18 1.26 18.59 -8.97
N TYR A 19 2.42 19.27 -9.00
CA TYR A 19 3.54 18.81 -9.83
C TYR A 19 4.09 17.48 -9.34
N PHE A 20 4.22 17.32 -8.02
CA PHE A 20 4.70 16.07 -7.42
C PHE A 20 3.74 14.91 -7.68
N ASP A 21 2.43 15.13 -7.55
CA ASP A 21 1.41 14.11 -7.81
C ASP A 21 1.44 13.59 -9.26
N ASN A 22 1.73 14.49 -10.21
CA ASN A 22 1.78 14.15 -11.63
C ASN A 22 3.12 13.57 -12.11
N ASN A 23 4.24 13.93 -11.44
CA ASN A 23 5.59 13.62 -11.94
C ASN A 23 6.42 12.76 -10.98
N GLY A 24 5.95 12.49 -9.75
CA GLY A 24 6.66 11.71 -8.73
C GLY A 24 7.94 12.37 -8.19
N ARG A 25 8.16 13.65 -8.48
CA ARG A 25 9.31 14.45 -8.03
C ARG A 25 8.92 15.90 -7.74
N SER A 26 9.69 16.57 -6.91
CA SER A 26 9.54 18.01 -6.70
C SER A 26 9.91 18.80 -7.98
N PRO A 27 9.22 19.93 -8.26
CA PRO A 27 9.58 20.81 -9.36
C PRO A 27 10.88 21.56 -9.06
N THR A 28 11.58 21.95 -10.12
CA THR A 28 12.71 22.87 -10.04
C THR A 28 12.20 24.31 -9.85
N THR A 29 13.05 25.19 -9.32
CA THR A 29 12.71 26.63 -9.21
C THR A 29 12.36 27.28 -10.55
N ARG A 30 12.86 26.74 -11.67
CA ARG A 30 12.55 27.18 -13.02
C ARG A 30 11.14 26.76 -13.47
N GLU A 31 10.71 25.58 -13.11
CA GLU A 31 9.34 25.08 -13.36
C GLU A 31 8.34 25.89 -12.53
N ILE A 32 8.67 26.19 -11.27
CA ILE A 32 7.82 27.04 -10.40
C ILE A 32 7.75 28.47 -10.99
N GLU A 33 8.89 29.10 -11.38
CA GLU A 33 8.92 30.41 -12.01
C GLU A 33 7.96 30.50 -13.20
N SER A 34 8.00 29.51 -14.08
CA SER A 34 7.13 29.45 -15.26
C SER A 34 5.65 29.36 -14.91
N ALA A 35 5.32 28.65 -13.83
CA ALA A 35 3.93 28.44 -13.39
C ALA A 35 3.38 29.64 -12.64
N VAL A 36 4.11 30.17 -11.64
CA VAL A 36 3.62 31.26 -10.77
C VAL A 36 3.85 32.66 -11.35
N LYS A 37 4.59 32.77 -12.48
CA LYS A 37 4.92 34.02 -13.18
C LYS A 37 5.66 35.05 -12.32
N PHE A 38 6.53 34.60 -11.42
CA PHE A 38 7.45 35.40 -10.63
C PHE A 38 8.89 35.05 -10.99
N SER A 39 9.82 36.03 -10.84
CA SER A 39 11.22 35.77 -11.14
C SER A 39 11.80 34.65 -10.26
N ARG A 40 12.77 33.91 -10.79
CA ARG A 40 13.47 32.83 -10.09
C ARG A 40 14.05 33.27 -8.74
N GLN A 41 14.57 34.48 -8.66
CA GLN A 41 15.08 35.05 -7.40
C GLN A 41 13.95 35.22 -6.38
N THR A 42 12.78 35.68 -6.84
CA THR A 42 11.61 35.82 -5.99
C THR A 42 11.15 34.46 -5.47
N VAL A 43 11.01 33.47 -6.35
CA VAL A 43 10.65 32.10 -5.97
C VAL A 43 11.62 31.54 -4.94
N HIS A 44 12.93 31.64 -5.19
CA HIS A 44 13.96 31.15 -4.26
C HIS A 44 13.87 31.82 -2.88
N ARG A 45 13.66 33.14 -2.84
CA ARG A 45 13.48 33.90 -1.60
C ARG A 45 12.25 33.40 -0.82
N TYR A 46 11.14 33.17 -1.50
CA TYR A 46 9.91 32.69 -0.87
C TYR A 46 10.08 31.25 -0.33
N LEU A 47 10.66 30.37 -1.10
CA LEU A 47 10.97 29.00 -0.63
C LEU A 47 11.86 29.01 0.63
N LYS A 48 12.85 29.93 0.70
CA LYS A 48 13.67 30.12 1.89
C LYS A 48 12.85 30.55 3.09
N VAL A 49 12.00 31.57 2.92
CA VAL A 49 11.14 32.08 4.00
C VAL A 49 10.16 31.00 4.49
N MET A 50 9.54 30.26 3.58
CA MET A 50 8.65 29.13 3.93
C MET A 50 9.39 28.05 4.71
N SER A 51 10.64 27.77 4.32
CA SER A 51 11.49 26.79 5.04
C SER A 51 11.90 27.30 6.42
N GLU A 52 12.26 28.58 6.57
CA GLU A 52 12.58 29.19 7.85
C GLU A 52 11.37 29.24 8.81
N GLN A 53 10.15 29.33 8.24
CA GLN A 53 8.89 29.24 8.99
C GLN A 53 8.44 27.81 9.30
N GLY A 54 9.15 26.81 8.78
CA GLY A 54 8.83 25.40 8.99
C GLY A 54 7.62 24.90 8.16
N GLU A 55 7.15 25.69 7.19
CA GLU A 55 6.01 25.32 6.32
C GLU A 55 6.41 24.25 5.30
N ILE A 56 7.69 24.27 4.85
CA ILE A 56 8.26 23.27 3.92
C ILE A 56 9.69 22.90 4.34
N GLU A 57 10.22 21.80 3.81
CA GLU A 57 11.67 21.55 3.79
C GLU A 57 12.23 21.97 2.43
N TYR A 58 13.28 22.79 2.42
CA TYR A 58 13.94 23.22 1.19
C TYR A 58 15.45 23.20 1.34
N ASP A 59 16.13 22.41 0.51
CA ASP A 59 17.60 22.22 0.54
C ASP A 59 18.41 23.36 -0.13
N GLY A 60 17.71 24.36 -0.65
CA GLY A 60 18.33 25.45 -1.41
C GLY A 60 18.58 25.16 -2.89
N HIS A 61 18.33 23.94 -3.35
CA HIS A 61 18.62 23.50 -4.72
C HIS A 61 17.42 22.88 -5.43
N ARG A 62 17.07 21.65 -5.13
CA ARG A 62 16.10 20.85 -5.90
C ARG A 62 15.04 20.12 -5.05
N SER A 63 15.30 19.94 -3.77
CA SER A 63 14.38 19.23 -2.90
C SER A 63 13.46 20.22 -2.21
N ILE A 64 12.18 20.16 -2.53
CA ILE A 64 11.11 20.88 -1.88
C ILE A 64 10.13 19.84 -1.36
N ILE A 65 10.00 19.74 -0.03
CA ILE A 65 9.10 18.79 0.62
C ILE A 65 8.05 19.59 1.41
N THR A 66 6.85 19.60 0.89
CA THR A 66 5.66 20.15 1.56
C THR A 66 5.12 19.13 2.57
N PRO A 67 4.20 19.52 3.46
CA PRO A 67 3.49 18.56 4.32
C PRO A 67 2.78 17.47 3.51
N HIS A 68 2.19 17.80 2.36
CA HIS A 68 1.56 16.85 1.44
C HIS A 68 2.59 15.83 0.90
N ILE A 69 3.69 16.30 0.32
CA ILE A 69 4.76 15.43 -0.19
C ILE A 69 5.33 14.54 0.92
N ARG A 70 5.55 15.10 2.12
CA ARG A 70 6.02 14.32 3.27
C ARG A 70 5.04 13.20 3.64
N ALA A 71 3.74 13.50 3.66
CA ALA A 71 2.71 12.49 3.89
C ALA A 71 2.73 11.43 2.79
N MET A 72 2.88 11.81 1.52
CA MET A 72 2.96 10.90 0.38
C MET A 72 4.21 10.00 0.42
N LEU A 73 5.39 10.55 0.74
CA LEU A 73 6.64 9.80 0.88
C LEU A 73 6.59 8.77 2.02
N ASN A 74 5.80 9.03 3.06
CA ASN A 74 5.58 8.13 4.18
C ASN A 74 4.43 7.14 3.99
N THR A 75 3.90 7.02 2.77
CA THR A 75 2.88 6.03 2.43
C THR A 75 3.43 4.95 1.50
N THR A 76 2.75 3.81 1.49
CA THR A 76 2.96 2.72 0.54
C THR A 76 1.70 2.56 -0.29
N SER A 77 1.83 2.48 -1.61
CA SER A 77 0.72 2.11 -2.48
C SER A 77 0.45 0.62 -2.34
N VAL A 78 -0.78 0.27 -2.05
CA VAL A 78 -1.22 -1.11 -1.81
C VAL A 78 -2.38 -1.39 -2.75
N GLN A 79 -2.24 -2.43 -3.57
CA GLN A 79 -3.32 -2.89 -4.44
C GLN A 79 -4.39 -3.58 -3.60
N MET A 80 -5.64 -3.25 -3.85
CA MET A 80 -6.80 -3.95 -3.29
C MET A 80 -7.51 -4.71 -4.41
N GLY A 81 -7.78 -5.98 -4.19
CA GLY A 81 -8.52 -6.81 -5.13
C GLY A 81 -9.06 -8.08 -4.49
N ASN A 82 -10.03 -8.69 -5.14
CA ASN A 82 -10.59 -9.97 -4.70
C ASN A 82 -9.67 -11.16 -5.04
N SER A 83 -8.72 -10.95 -5.94
CA SER A 83 -7.70 -11.91 -6.35
C SER A 83 -6.53 -11.13 -6.95
N ILE A 84 -5.31 -11.46 -6.60
CA ILE A 84 -4.12 -10.87 -7.21
C ILE A 84 -3.47 -11.95 -8.07
N PRO A 85 -3.28 -11.71 -9.38
CA PRO A 85 -2.64 -12.66 -10.27
C PRO A 85 -1.21 -12.94 -9.80
N CYS A 86 -0.87 -14.21 -9.61
CA CYS A 86 0.51 -14.66 -9.51
C CYS A 86 0.95 -15.18 -10.88
N GLY A 87 1.42 -14.29 -11.78
CA GLY A 87 1.85 -14.65 -13.13
C GLY A 87 1.43 -13.59 -14.14
N GLU A 88 1.57 -13.90 -15.43
CA GLU A 88 1.24 -12.98 -16.53
C GLU A 88 -0.22 -12.49 -16.47
N LEU A 89 -0.40 -11.22 -16.79
CA LEU A 89 -1.59 -10.37 -16.60
C LEU A 89 -2.85 -10.76 -17.42
N ASN A 90 -3.09 -12.03 -17.73
CA ASN A 90 -4.05 -12.38 -18.77
C ASN A 90 -5.50 -12.68 -18.33
N ASP A 91 -5.82 -12.76 -17.02
CA ASP A 91 -7.16 -13.25 -16.62
C ASP A 91 -7.87 -12.49 -15.48
N VAL A 92 -7.48 -11.25 -15.17
CA VAL A 92 -8.26 -10.41 -14.24
C VAL A 92 -8.80 -9.23 -15.01
N ALA A 93 -10.11 -9.04 -15.02
CA ALA A 93 -10.71 -7.82 -15.49
C ALA A 93 -10.05 -6.64 -14.76
N GLU A 94 -9.35 -5.77 -15.49
CA GLU A 94 -8.62 -4.60 -14.96
C GLU A 94 -9.53 -3.65 -14.15
N ASP A 95 -10.83 -3.80 -14.24
CA ASP A 95 -11.87 -2.94 -13.67
C ASP A 95 -12.05 -3.11 -12.14
N GLU A 96 -11.35 -4.04 -11.47
CA GLU A 96 -11.54 -4.31 -10.02
C GLU A 96 -10.29 -4.06 -9.16
N ILE A 97 -9.20 -3.53 -9.71
CA ILE A 97 -8.00 -3.25 -8.91
C ILE A 97 -7.98 -1.79 -8.49
N GLU A 98 -8.22 -1.54 -7.23
CA GLU A 98 -8.08 -0.24 -6.60
C GLU A 98 -6.71 -0.09 -5.94
N ASN A 99 -6.08 1.08 -6.05
CA ASN A 99 -4.84 1.41 -5.36
C ASN A 99 -5.14 2.30 -4.16
N ILE A 100 -4.81 1.82 -2.98
CA ILE A 100 -4.99 2.54 -1.71
C ILE A 100 -3.62 2.92 -1.17
N ARG A 101 -3.47 4.13 -0.65
CA ARG A 101 -2.26 4.56 0.06
C ARG A 101 -2.40 4.33 1.55
N LEU A 102 -1.51 3.54 2.12
CA LEU A 102 -1.44 3.29 3.55
C LEU A 102 -0.16 3.87 4.16
N PRO A 103 -0.23 4.47 5.35
CA PRO A 103 0.95 4.94 6.06
C PRO A 103 1.95 3.82 6.33
N LYS A 104 3.25 4.10 6.17
CA LYS A 104 4.32 3.12 6.39
C LYS A 104 4.38 2.58 7.81
N ASN A 105 3.92 3.33 8.80
CA ASN A 105 3.81 2.84 10.18
C ASN A 105 2.73 1.75 10.35
N ILE A 106 1.81 1.63 9.40
CA ILE A 106 0.82 0.55 9.33
C ILE A 106 1.36 -0.63 8.51
N THR A 107 1.93 -0.36 7.34
CA THR A 107 2.41 -1.43 6.45
C THR A 107 3.75 -2.01 6.90
N GLY A 108 4.68 -1.16 7.35
CA GLY A 108 6.10 -1.50 7.48
C GLY A 108 6.80 -1.49 6.12
N GLU A 109 7.96 -2.14 6.05
CA GLU A 109 8.76 -2.24 4.83
C GLU A 109 8.41 -3.50 4.02
N GLY A 110 8.35 -3.36 2.70
CA GLY A 110 8.09 -4.44 1.76
C GLY A 110 6.96 -4.14 0.79
N GLU A 111 6.56 -5.15 0.05
CA GLU A 111 5.42 -5.09 -0.86
C GLU A 111 4.19 -5.70 -0.21
N PHE A 112 3.04 -5.07 -0.44
CA PHE A 112 1.79 -5.46 0.20
C PHE A 112 0.64 -5.44 -0.81
N PHE A 113 -0.41 -6.16 -0.45
CA PHE A 113 -1.73 -6.03 -1.05
C PHE A 113 -2.83 -6.18 0.02
N LEU A 114 -4.02 -5.68 -0.29
CA LEU A 114 -5.22 -5.85 0.52
C LEU A 114 -6.11 -6.91 -0.12
N LEU A 115 -6.56 -7.84 0.70
CA LEU A 115 -7.52 -8.87 0.34
C LEU A 115 -8.80 -8.65 1.15
N ARG A 116 -9.96 -8.60 0.49
CA ARG A 116 -11.24 -8.62 1.19
C ARG A 116 -11.57 -10.05 1.59
N ALA A 117 -11.67 -10.30 2.87
CA ALA A 117 -12.04 -11.61 3.41
C ALA A 117 -13.47 -11.99 2.98
N LYS A 118 -13.67 -13.26 2.65
CA LYS A 118 -14.99 -13.80 2.32
C LYS A 118 -15.27 -15.04 3.12
N GLY A 119 -16.48 -15.08 3.69
CA GLY A 119 -16.96 -16.19 4.48
C GLY A 119 -16.43 -16.20 5.91
N THR A 120 -16.64 -17.31 6.59
CA THR A 120 -16.45 -17.44 8.05
C THR A 120 -15.27 -18.32 8.44
N SER A 121 -14.39 -18.66 7.49
CA SER A 121 -13.32 -19.65 7.74
C SER A 121 -12.23 -19.19 8.70
N MET A 122 -12.16 -17.90 9.05
CA MET A 122 -11.12 -17.29 9.89
C MET A 122 -11.69 -16.51 11.09
N ILE A 123 -12.93 -16.77 11.47
CA ILE A 123 -13.65 -16.02 12.52
C ILE A 123 -13.04 -16.17 13.90
N ASN A 124 -12.45 -17.33 14.24
CA ASN A 124 -11.85 -17.57 15.55
C ASN A 124 -10.60 -16.74 15.83
N VAL A 125 -10.01 -16.12 14.77
CA VAL A 125 -8.90 -15.18 14.90
C VAL A 125 -9.30 -13.75 14.59
N GLY A 126 -10.62 -13.49 14.58
CA GLY A 126 -11.18 -12.17 14.42
C GLY A 126 -11.09 -11.62 13.00
N ILE A 127 -11.06 -12.48 11.97
CA ILE A 127 -11.21 -12.07 10.57
C ILE A 127 -12.61 -12.47 10.13
N ASP A 128 -13.47 -11.46 9.98
CA ASP A 128 -14.86 -11.63 9.61
C ASP A 128 -15.10 -11.42 8.11
N ASP A 129 -16.27 -11.80 7.63
CA ASP A 129 -16.68 -11.54 6.25
C ASP A 129 -16.69 -10.04 5.96
N GLY A 130 -16.04 -9.62 4.86
CA GLY A 130 -15.93 -8.22 4.46
C GLY A 130 -14.70 -7.48 5.01
N ASP A 131 -13.98 -8.00 6.00
CA ASP A 131 -12.75 -7.39 6.52
C ASP A 131 -11.69 -7.22 5.45
N LEU A 132 -10.90 -6.15 5.55
CA LEU A 132 -9.71 -5.97 4.73
C LEU A 132 -8.48 -6.52 5.45
N VAL A 133 -7.82 -7.47 4.82
CA VAL A 133 -6.60 -8.10 5.36
C VAL A 133 -5.39 -7.61 4.59
N LEU A 134 -4.46 -6.98 5.29
CA LEU A 134 -3.17 -6.55 4.72
C LEU A 134 -2.23 -7.74 4.66
N ILE A 135 -1.81 -8.08 3.45
CA ILE A 135 -0.93 -9.21 3.15
C ILE A 135 0.44 -8.68 2.75
N LYS A 136 1.48 -9.11 3.43
CA LYS A 136 2.87 -8.90 3.00
C LYS A 136 3.22 -9.94 1.94
N LYS A 137 3.57 -9.51 0.73
CA LYS A 137 3.93 -10.41 -0.37
C LYS A 137 5.15 -11.25 -0.02
N GLN A 138 5.06 -12.54 -0.24
CA GLN A 138 6.20 -13.46 -0.25
C GLN A 138 5.86 -14.70 -1.07
N SER A 139 6.86 -15.21 -1.77
CA SER A 139 6.76 -16.43 -2.60
C SER A 139 7.41 -17.66 -1.96
N HIS A 140 8.23 -17.45 -0.91
CA HIS A 140 8.87 -18.53 -0.17
C HIS A 140 7.93 -19.12 0.88
N GLU A 141 8.26 -20.30 1.34
CA GLU A 141 7.48 -21.02 2.35
C GLU A 141 7.37 -20.20 3.66
N PRO A 142 6.15 -19.99 4.16
CA PRO A 142 5.94 -19.29 5.41
C PRO A 142 6.27 -20.17 6.62
N ALA A 143 6.56 -19.53 7.75
CA ALA A 143 6.68 -20.23 9.02
C ALA A 143 5.34 -20.85 9.46
N ASN A 144 5.39 -22.00 10.11
CA ASN A 144 4.22 -22.64 10.71
C ASN A 144 3.46 -21.69 11.63
N GLY A 145 2.14 -21.76 11.60
CA GLY A 145 1.26 -20.93 12.40
C GLY A 145 0.94 -19.55 11.81
N LYS A 146 1.53 -19.17 10.68
CA LYS A 146 1.17 -17.91 10.00
C LYS A 146 -0.16 -18.05 9.24
N ILE A 147 -0.92 -16.98 9.21
CA ILE A 147 -2.10 -16.87 8.32
C ILE A 147 -1.58 -16.44 6.96
N VAL A 148 -1.91 -17.21 5.93
CA VAL A 148 -1.39 -17.02 4.57
C VAL A 148 -2.52 -16.77 3.58
N ALA A 149 -2.24 -15.90 2.62
CA ALA A 149 -2.99 -15.77 1.39
C ALA A 149 -2.39 -16.72 0.35
N PHE A 150 -3.21 -17.54 -0.27
CA PHE A 150 -2.77 -18.52 -1.25
C PHE A 150 -3.80 -18.77 -2.33
N LEU A 151 -3.32 -19.27 -3.47
CA LEU A 151 -4.11 -19.87 -4.54
C LEU A 151 -3.88 -21.37 -4.49
N TYR A 152 -4.92 -22.14 -4.72
CA TYR A 152 -4.86 -23.58 -4.87
C TYR A 152 -5.66 -23.99 -6.11
N ASP A 153 -5.02 -24.71 -7.01
CA ASP A 153 -5.57 -25.23 -8.27
C ASP A 153 -6.16 -24.15 -9.21
N GLY A 154 -5.59 -22.93 -9.17
CA GLY A 154 -6.06 -21.82 -9.99
C GLY A 154 -7.29 -21.09 -9.47
N ASP A 155 -7.82 -21.49 -8.33
CA ASP A 155 -8.97 -20.85 -7.67
C ASP A 155 -8.66 -19.45 -7.14
N LYS A 156 -9.70 -18.83 -6.57
CA LYS A 156 -9.60 -17.51 -5.94
C LYS A 156 -8.66 -17.54 -4.74
N THR A 157 -8.01 -16.42 -4.49
CA THR A 157 -7.19 -16.24 -3.29
C THR A 157 -8.02 -16.44 -2.02
N THR A 158 -7.49 -17.22 -1.09
CA THR A 158 -8.14 -17.49 0.20
C THR A 158 -7.12 -17.40 1.35
N LEU A 159 -7.64 -17.32 2.59
CA LEU A 159 -6.86 -17.22 3.82
C LEU A 159 -7.02 -18.47 4.65
N LYS A 160 -5.91 -19.03 5.14
CA LYS A 160 -5.89 -20.12 6.12
C LYS A 160 -4.64 -20.03 6.98
N ARG A 161 -4.65 -20.71 8.13
CA ARG A 161 -3.43 -20.93 8.91
C ARG A 161 -2.58 -21.99 8.27
N TYR A 162 -1.34 -21.65 7.96
CA TYR A 162 -0.36 -22.54 7.35
C TYR A 162 0.28 -23.44 8.41
N ARG A 163 0.30 -24.74 8.15
CA ARG A 163 1.05 -25.73 8.93
C ARG A 163 1.65 -26.77 8.01
N ARG A 164 2.95 -26.99 8.11
CA ARG A 164 3.66 -28.04 7.40
C ARG A 164 4.15 -29.11 8.38
N GLU A 165 3.86 -30.36 8.08
CA GLU A 165 4.31 -31.51 8.82
C GLU A 165 4.86 -32.54 7.84
N ARG A 166 6.16 -32.89 7.98
CA ARG A 166 6.86 -33.86 7.10
C ARG A 166 6.55 -33.52 5.62
N GLU A 167 5.70 -34.35 5.03
CA GLU A 167 5.38 -34.29 3.60
C GLU A 167 3.99 -33.70 3.29
N ALA A 168 3.25 -33.24 4.28
CA ALA A 168 1.94 -32.66 4.11
C ALA A 168 1.92 -31.17 4.49
N ILE A 169 1.18 -30.37 3.72
CA ILE A 169 0.82 -29.01 4.05
C ILE A 169 -0.63 -29.00 4.46
N TYR A 170 -0.91 -28.42 5.61
CA TYR A 170 -2.26 -28.22 6.13
C TYR A 170 -2.61 -26.75 6.05
N LEU A 171 -3.68 -26.43 5.37
CA LEU A 171 -4.28 -25.10 5.32
C LEU A 171 -5.50 -25.11 6.22
N CYS A 172 -5.28 -24.73 7.47
CA CYS A 172 -6.26 -24.87 8.54
C CYS A 172 -7.17 -23.63 8.57
N PRO A 173 -8.51 -23.81 8.53
CA PRO A 173 -9.42 -22.74 8.88
C PRO A 173 -9.30 -22.44 10.37
N GLU A 174 -9.62 -21.23 10.74
CA GLU A 174 -9.83 -20.77 12.12
C GLU A 174 -11.34 -20.70 12.37
N ASN A 175 -11.96 -21.86 12.26
CA ASN A 175 -13.39 -22.08 12.49
C ASN A 175 -13.58 -23.57 12.84
N ASP A 176 -14.14 -23.83 14.03
CA ASP A 176 -14.27 -25.18 14.58
C ASP A 176 -15.21 -26.10 13.78
N THR A 177 -16.06 -25.52 12.93
CA THR A 177 -16.99 -26.26 12.07
C THR A 177 -16.39 -26.70 10.73
N MET A 178 -15.15 -26.27 10.42
CA MET A 178 -14.50 -26.48 9.13
C MET A 178 -13.29 -27.41 9.25
N GLN A 179 -13.03 -28.19 8.22
CA GLN A 179 -11.89 -29.11 8.16
C GLN A 179 -10.69 -28.49 7.42
N PRO A 180 -9.45 -28.83 7.81
CA PRO A 180 -8.27 -28.41 7.08
C PRO A 180 -8.21 -28.98 5.65
N ILE A 181 -7.68 -28.18 4.72
CA ILE A 181 -7.29 -28.64 3.39
C ILE A 181 -5.91 -29.29 3.55
N VAL A 182 -5.79 -30.55 3.16
CA VAL A 182 -4.54 -31.32 3.26
C VAL A 182 -3.94 -31.51 1.88
N ILE A 183 -2.74 -30.98 1.67
CA ILE A 183 -2.03 -30.99 0.39
C ILE A 183 -0.80 -31.90 0.51
N LYS A 184 -0.71 -32.93 -0.35
CA LYS A 184 0.37 -33.93 -0.35
C LYS A 184 0.90 -34.18 -1.76
N GLY A 185 2.13 -34.72 -1.84
CA GLY A 185 2.70 -35.16 -3.09
C GLY A 185 2.70 -34.13 -4.19
N GLU A 186 2.21 -34.48 -5.37
CA GLU A 186 2.17 -33.63 -6.57
C GLU A 186 1.22 -32.46 -6.45
N ASP A 187 0.20 -32.53 -5.60
CA ASP A 187 -0.74 -31.43 -5.39
C ASP A 187 -0.08 -30.18 -4.79
N ARG A 188 1.12 -30.31 -4.22
CA ARG A 188 1.90 -29.16 -3.77
C ARG A 188 2.25 -28.19 -4.91
N ALA A 189 2.40 -28.67 -6.13
CA ALA A 189 2.67 -27.83 -7.30
C ALA A 189 1.50 -26.90 -7.64
N LYS A 190 0.29 -27.24 -7.19
CA LYS A 190 -0.92 -26.43 -7.37
C LYS A 190 -1.07 -25.32 -6.33
N LEU A 191 -0.29 -25.40 -5.22
CA LEU A 191 -0.33 -24.38 -4.16
C LEU A 191 0.62 -23.24 -4.48
N ARG A 192 0.10 -22.04 -4.52
CA ARG A 192 0.90 -20.82 -4.67
C ARG A 192 0.66 -19.90 -3.47
N ILE A 193 1.66 -19.76 -2.63
CA ILE A 193 1.64 -18.78 -1.53
C ILE A 193 1.83 -17.39 -2.13
N GLN A 194 0.93 -16.46 -1.82
CA GLN A 194 0.99 -15.07 -2.27
C GLN A 194 1.58 -14.16 -1.20
N GLY A 195 1.39 -14.51 0.07
CA GLY A 195 1.93 -13.72 1.18
C GLY A 195 1.37 -14.14 2.53
N VAL A 196 1.79 -13.38 3.53
CA VAL A 196 1.41 -13.57 4.94
C VAL A 196 0.55 -12.41 5.42
N ALA A 197 -0.56 -12.71 6.07
CA ALA A 197 -1.42 -11.72 6.72
C ALA A 197 -0.67 -11.05 7.87
N VAL A 198 -0.66 -9.73 7.88
CA VAL A 198 0.05 -8.93 8.89
C VAL A 198 -0.89 -8.04 9.71
N ARG A 199 -2.03 -7.63 9.14
CA ARG A 199 -3.03 -6.81 9.83
C ARG A 199 -4.42 -7.06 9.28
N VAL A 200 -5.42 -6.74 10.09
CA VAL A 200 -6.83 -6.71 9.70
C VAL A 200 -7.35 -5.29 9.91
N ILE A 201 -8.10 -4.80 8.95
CA ILE A 201 -8.80 -3.50 9.00
C ILE A 201 -10.29 -3.81 8.98
N LYS A 202 -11.00 -3.37 10.01
CA LYS A 202 -12.43 -3.63 10.21
C LYS A 202 -13.24 -2.34 10.10
N GLU A 203 -14.42 -2.44 9.54
CA GLU A 203 -15.45 -1.44 9.73
C GLU A 203 -16.20 -1.75 11.04
N LEU A 204 -16.36 -0.74 11.88
CA LEU A 204 -17.18 -0.85 13.09
C LEU A 204 -18.59 -0.36 12.75
N ASN A 205 -19.57 -1.26 12.81
CA ASN A 205 -20.99 -0.96 12.66
C ASN A 205 -21.61 -0.51 13.98
#